data_0483e7623be75701c7bfec7b45a56979
#
_entry.id   0483e7623be75701c7bfec7b45a56979
#
_cell.length_a   1.000
_cell.length_b   1.000
_cell.length_c   1.000
_cell.angle_alpha   90.00
_cell.angle_beta   90.00
_cell.angle_gamma   90.00
#
_symmetry.space_group_name_H-M   'P 1'
#
loop_
_entity.id
_entity.type
_entity.pdbx_description
1 polymer ?
#
loop_
_entity_poly.entity_id
_entity_poly.type
_entity_poly.pdbx_seq_one_letter_code
_entity_poly.pdbx_strand_id
1 'polypeptide(L)'
;MAKYKIFVDGSSGTTGLRIADRLAARDEFEILHISEADRKDVNARAAVINQSDLSFLCLPDAAAREVVPLLRPDVRILDTSTAHRTAPDWVYGLPELHGKRDSLRTANRVAVPGCYATGFITLVAPLVELGLLAADYPLTCHGLSGYSGAGKSGIAQYRDPERDIAFESPRPYGLTLDHKHLPEMQKICGLAEPPVFCPIAVSYTHLTLPTILLV
;
A
#
# COMPACT_ATOMS: atom_id res chain seq x y z
N MET A 1 1.86 21.82 -23.80
CA MET A 1 1.49 22.06 -22.40
C MET A 1 2.63 21.62 -21.51
N ALA A 2 2.88 22.28 -20.37
CA ALA A 2 3.87 21.80 -19.40
C ALA A 2 3.43 20.45 -18.89
N LYS A 3 4.35 19.48 -18.82
CA LYS A 3 4.09 18.15 -18.27
C LYS A 3 4.26 18.19 -16.76
N TYR A 4 3.44 17.38 -16.06
CA TYR A 4 3.64 17.17 -14.61
C TYR A 4 4.85 16.24 -14.38
N LYS A 5 5.76 16.64 -13.53
CA LYS A 5 6.95 15.87 -13.16
C LYS A 5 6.60 14.84 -12.10
N ILE A 6 6.72 13.57 -12.45
CA ILE A 6 6.40 12.46 -11.57
C ILE A 6 7.67 11.67 -11.26
N PHE A 7 7.87 11.30 -10.01
CA PHE A 7 8.94 10.40 -9.61
C PHE A 7 8.39 9.15 -8.92
N VAL A 8 8.94 7.98 -9.25
CA VAL A 8 8.59 6.70 -8.60
C VAL A 8 9.84 6.18 -7.91
N ASP A 9 9.96 6.46 -6.61
CA ASP A 9 11.04 5.95 -5.78
C ASP A 9 10.80 4.48 -5.45
N GLY A 10 11.76 3.61 -5.78
CA GLY A 10 11.58 2.16 -5.70
C GLY A 10 10.88 1.55 -6.93
N SER A 11 11.02 2.15 -8.10
CA SER A 11 10.45 1.71 -9.38
C SER A 11 10.82 0.28 -9.77
N SER A 12 11.94 -0.26 -9.27
CA SER A 12 12.34 -1.66 -9.49
C SER A 12 11.56 -2.68 -8.67
N GLY A 13 10.73 -2.25 -7.70
CA GLY A 13 9.83 -3.10 -6.92
C GLY A 13 8.58 -3.51 -7.70
N THR A 14 7.83 -4.52 -7.20
CA THR A 14 6.62 -5.03 -7.87
C THR A 14 5.55 -3.93 -8.06
N THR A 15 5.32 -3.13 -7.03
CA THR A 15 4.36 -2.01 -7.04
C THR A 15 4.90 -0.86 -7.90
N GLY A 16 6.16 -0.47 -7.69
CA GLY A 16 6.78 0.64 -8.40
C GLY A 16 6.87 0.41 -9.91
N LEU A 17 7.22 -0.79 -10.35
CA LEU A 17 7.28 -1.14 -11.77
C LEU A 17 5.90 -0.97 -12.44
N ARG A 18 4.83 -1.47 -11.83
CA ARG A 18 3.48 -1.33 -12.39
C ARG A 18 2.98 0.11 -12.42
N ILE A 19 3.34 0.92 -11.42
CA ILE A 19 3.02 2.36 -11.42
C ILE A 19 3.79 3.06 -12.53
N ALA A 20 5.10 2.82 -12.66
CA ALA A 20 5.93 3.41 -13.68
C ALA A 20 5.41 3.10 -15.11
N ASP A 21 5.07 1.84 -15.39
CA ASP A 21 4.53 1.42 -16.70
C ASP A 21 3.21 2.15 -17.02
N ARG A 22 2.31 2.27 -16.04
CA ARG A 22 1.02 2.97 -16.24
C ARG A 22 1.18 4.47 -16.46
N LEU A 23 2.15 5.09 -15.79
CA LEU A 23 2.42 6.51 -15.93
C LEU A 23 3.13 6.83 -17.24
N ALA A 24 4.05 5.95 -17.70
CA ALA A 24 4.76 6.12 -18.97
C ALA A 24 3.82 6.10 -20.19
N ALA A 25 2.65 5.47 -20.06
CA ALA A 25 1.63 5.44 -21.13
C ALA A 25 0.81 6.74 -21.24
N ARG A 26 1.12 7.77 -20.45
CA ARG A 26 0.37 9.01 -20.36
C ARG A 26 1.22 10.22 -20.75
N ASP A 27 0.81 10.92 -21.80
CA ASP A 27 1.59 12.02 -22.42
C ASP A 27 1.69 13.27 -21.53
N GLU A 28 0.79 13.44 -20.56
CA GLU A 28 0.77 14.58 -19.66
C GLU A 28 1.85 14.50 -18.55
N PHE A 29 2.54 13.36 -18.42
CA PHE A 29 3.56 13.15 -17.41
C PHE A 29 4.98 13.13 -17.98
N GLU A 30 5.90 13.70 -17.23
CA GLU A 30 7.33 13.59 -17.37
C GLU A 30 7.87 12.76 -16.21
N ILE A 31 8.40 11.56 -16.51
CA ILE A 31 8.91 10.68 -15.45
C ILE A 31 10.35 11.07 -15.15
N LEU A 32 10.60 11.48 -13.92
CA LEU A 32 11.96 11.75 -13.43
C LEU A 32 12.68 10.44 -13.12
N HIS A 33 13.97 10.42 -13.34
CA HIS A 33 14.83 9.26 -13.11
C HIS A 33 15.96 9.58 -12.14
N ILE A 34 16.39 8.59 -11.39
CA ILE A 34 17.60 8.62 -10.57
C ILE A 34 18.59 7.59 -11.10
N SER A 35 19.89 7.85 -11.02
CA SER A 35 20.90 6.90 -11.47
C SER A 35 20.93 5.65 -10.58
N GLU A 36 21.36 4.52 -11.13
CA GLU A 36 21.55 3.28 -10.35
C GLU A 36 22.55 3.46 -9.21
N ALA A 37 23.57 4.31 -9.40
CA ALA A 37 24.58 4.60 -8.38
C ALA A 37 23.97 5.36 -7.19
N ASP A 38 23.06 6.30 -7.46
CA ASP A 38 22.50 7.23 -6.47
C ASP A 38 21.20 6.72 -5.82
N ARG A 39 20.59 5.68 -6.36
CA ARG A 39 19.27 5.19 -5.89
C ARG A 39 19.22 4.76 -4.42
N LYS A 40 20.37 4.51 -3.79
CA LYS A 40 20.47 4.18 -2.36
C LYS A 40 20.86 5.40 -1.51
N ASP A 41 21.29 6.49 -2.12
CA ASP A 41 21.60 7.72 -1.41
C ASP A 41 20.32 8.48 -1.09
N VAL A 42 20.05 8.65 0.19
CA VAL A 42 18.83 9.33 0.67
C VAL A 42 18.76 10.79 0.23
N ASN A 43 19.91 11.50 0.17
CA ASN A 43 19.96 12.90 -0.24
C ASN A 43 19.72 13.05 -1.75
N ALA A 44 20.29 12.17 -2.56
CA ALA A 44 20.04 12.14 -4.00
C ALA A 44 18.57 11.85 -4.30
N ARG A 45 17.96 10.89 -3.60
CA ARG A 45 16.52 10.61 -3.69
C ARG A 45 15.67 11.81 -3.28
N ALA A 46 15.97 12.43 -2.15
CA ALA A 46 15.29 13.64 -1.68
C ALA A 46 15.38 14.79 -2.70
N ALA A 47 16.54 14.97 -3.34
CA ALA A 47 16.74 15.99 -4.36
C ALA A 47 15.82 15.79 -5.58
N VAL A 48 15.66 14.55 -6.06
CA VAL A 48 14.75 14.24 -7.17
C VAL A 48 13.28 14.40 -6.76
N ILE A 49 12.90 13.89 -5.57
CA ILE A 49 11.55 14.07 -5.03
C ILE A 49 11.19 15.55 -4.92
N ASN A 50 12.09 16.38 -4.42
CA ASN A 50 11.87 17.82 -4.26
C ASN A 50 11.74 18.59 -5.60
N GLN A 51 12.09 17.98 -6.72
CA GLN A 51 11.93 18.55 -8.08
C GLN A 51 10.63 18.06 -8.76
N SER A 52 9.95 17.08 -8.18
CA SER A 52 8.70 16.54 -8.74
C SER A 52 7.47 17.34 -8.30
N ASP A 53 6.41 17.26 -9.10
CA ASP A 53 5.07 17.71 -8.72
C ASP A 53 4.38 16.66 -7.85
N LEU A 54 4.69 15.37 -8.08
CA LEU A 54 4.16 14.24 -7.33
C LEU A 54 5.18 13.09 -7.32
N SER A 55 5.43 12.53 -6.14
CA SER A 55 6.25 11.33 -6.00
C SER A 55 5.51 10.17 -5.36
N PHE A 56 5.77 8.97 -5.87
CA PHE A 56 5.35 7.70 -5.26
C PHE A 56 6.52 7.10 -4.49
N LEU A 57 6.34 6.84 -3.19
CA LEU A 57 7.32 6.09 -2.39
C LEU A 57 6.93 4.62 -2.38
N CYS A 58 7.62 3.81 -3.18
CA CYS A 58 7.44 2.35 -3.25
C CYS A 58 8.59 1.64 -2.51
N LEU A 59 8.80 2.02 -1.26
CA LEU A 59 9.96 1.73 -0.43
C LEU A 59 9.60 0.83 0.75
N PRO A 60 10.59 0.15 1.35
CA PRO A 60 10.46 -0.37 2.70
C PRO A 60 10.22 0.76 3.72
N ASP A 61 9.51 0.46 4.81
CA ASP A 61 9.11 1.45 5.83
C ASP A 61 10.29 2.28 6.37
N ALA A 62 11.43 1.65 6.64
CA ALA A 62 12.63 2.35 7.13
C ALA A 62 13.11 3.41 6.14
N ALA A 63 13.18 3.07 4.85
CA ALA A 63 13.63 3.98 3.82
C ALA A 63 12.62 5.12 3.54
N ALA A 64 11.32 4.85 3.70
CA ALA A 64 10.30 5.88 3.65
C ALA A 64 10.42 6.88 4.81
N ARG A 65 10.61 6.37 6.04
CA ARG A 65 10.83 7.22 7.23
C ARG A 65 12.12 8.05 7.15
N GLU A 66 13.16 7.54 6.49
CA GLU A 66 14.44 8.21 6.32
C GLU A 66 14.35 9.39 5.35
N VAL A 67 13.66 9.23 4.22
CA VAL A 67 13.62 10.26 3.18
C VAL A 67 12.62 11.38 3.48
N VAL A 68 11.48 11.08 4.08
CA VAL A 68 10.38 12.04 4.30
C VAL A 68 10.82 13.32 5.04
N PRO A 69 11.65 13.28 6.11
CA PRO A 69 12.11 14.49 6.80
C PRO A 69 12.97 15.44 5.95
N LEU A 70 13.54 14.97 4.85
CA LEU A 70 14.39 15.75 3.92
C LEU A 70 13.57 16.45 2.82
N LEU A 71 12.26 16.22 2.78
CA LEU A 71 11.39 16.70 1.72
C LEU A 71 10.78 18.05 2.06
N ARG A 72 10.64 18.89 1.04
CA ARG A 72 9.91 20.15 1.18
C ARG A 72 8.45 19.89 1.60
N PRO A 73 7.85 20.77 2.42
CA PRO A 73 6.47 20.59 2.89
C PRO A 73 5.43 20.57 1.77
N ASP A 74 5.71 21.27 0.66
CA ASP A 74 4.79 21.49 -0.46
C ASP A 74 4.83 20.40 -1.54
N VAL A 75 5.86 19.53 -1.55
CA VAL A 75 5.93 18.43 -2.52
C VAL A 75 4.87 17.37 -2.19
N ARG A 76 4.15 16.90 -3.21
CA ARG A 76 3.11 15.88 -3.03
C ARG A 76 3.69 14.48 -3.04
N ILE A 77 3.28 13.67 -2.06
CA ILE A 77 3.77 12.31 -1.86
C ILE A 77 2.61 11.33 -1.67
N LEU A 78 2.70 10.21 -2.38
CA LEU A 78 1.91 9.01 -2.17
C LEU A 78 2.82 7.92 -1.63
N ASP A 79 2.76 7.63 -0.32
CA ASP A 79 3.57 6.58 0.30
C ASP A 79 2.82 5.25 0.32
N THR A 80 3.39 4.23 -0.33
CA THR A 80 2.80 2.88 -0.38
C THR A 80 3.26 1.98 0.77
N SER A 81 4.24 2.43 1.57
CA SER A 81 4.71 1.70 2.74
C SER A 81 3.67 1.69 3.88
N THR A 82 3.92 0.95 4.95
CA THR A 82 3.09 1.01 6.15
C THR A 82 3.50 2.13 7.10
N ALA A 83 4.63 2.80 6.81
CA ALA A 83 5.29 3.76 7.70
C ALA A 83 4.39 4.90 8.19
N HIS A 84 3.49 5.38 7.33
CA HIS A 84 2.73 6.60 7.58
C HIS A 84 1.21 6.41 7.59
N ARG A 85 0.69 5.18 7.45
CA ARG A 85 -0.75 4.92 7.35
C ARG A 85 -1.55 5.34 8.58
N THR A 86 -0.91 5.37 9.73
CA THR A 86 -1.52 5.80 11.00
C THR A 86 -0.92 7.10 11.56
N ALA A 87 -0.05 7.77 10.79
CA ALA A 87 0.55 9.03 11.20
C ALA A 87 -0.50 10.18 11.17
N PRO A 88 -0.48 11.11 12.15
CA PRO A 88 -1.51 12.14 12.26
C PRO A 88 -1.42 13.22 11.18
N ASP A 89 -0.25 13.43 10.60
CA ASP A 89 0.07 14.42 9.59
C ASP A 89 -0.08 13.89 8.14
N TRP A 90 -0.57 12.65 8.01
CA TRP A 90 -0.82 12.01 6.72
C TRP A 90 -2.32 11.77 6.49
N VAL A 91 -2.79 12.07 5.29
CA VAL A 91 -4.15 11.71 4.90
C VAL A 91 -4.16 10.24 4.44
N TYR A 92 -5.05 9.45 5.03
CA TYR A 92 -5.24 8.07 4.61
C TYR A 92 -5.90 8.01 3.23
N GLY A 93 -5.27 7.37 2.27
CA GLY A 93 -5.52 7.44 0.83
C GLY A 93 -6.68 6.56 0.35
N LEU A 94 -7.81 6.56 1.05
CA LEU A 94 -9.03 5.85 0.68
C LEU A 94 -10.17 6.86 0.47
N PRO A 95 -10.40 7.31 -0.79
CA PRO A 95 -11.37 8.37 -1.10
C PRO A 95 -12.84 7.96 -0.87
N GLU A 96 -13.11 6.68 -0.69
CA GLU A 96 -14.42 6.10 -0.39
C GLU A 96 -14.87 6.37 1.06
N LEU A 97 -13.94 6.64 1.96
CA LEU A 97 -14.26 7.01 3.33
C LEU A 97 -14.88 8.41 3.39
N HIS A 98 -15.82 8.60 4.31
CA HIS A 98 -16.53 9.86 4.49
C HIS A 98 -15.57 11.05 4.63
N GLY A 99 -15.78 12.10 3.84
CA GLY A 99 -14.98 13.34 3.85
C GLY A 99 -13.53 13.20 3.33
N LYS A 100 -13.04 12.00 3.00
CA LYS A 100 -11.64 11.81 2.59
C LYS A 100 -11.35 12.28 1.17
N ARG A 101 -12.32 12.22 0.26
CA ARG A 101 -12.14 12.66 -1.14
C ARG A 101 -11.68 14.11 -1.24
N ASP A 102 -12.27 15.02 -0.47
CA ASP A 102 -11.91 16.44 -0.51
C ASP A 102 -10.57 16.70 0.18
N SER A 103 -10.30 16.02 1.30
CA SER A 103 -9.00 16.08 1.97
C SER A 103 -7.85 15.63 1.05
N LEU A 104 -8.07 14.57 0.25
CA LEU A 104 -7.06 14.02 -0.67
C LEU A 104 -6.74 14.98 -1.84
N ARG A 105 -7.68 15.83 -2.25
CA ARG A 105 -7.45 16.81 -3.35
C ARG A 105 -6.37 17.83 -2.99
N THR A 106 -6.25 18.17 -1.72
CA THR A 106 -5.36 19.23 -1.22
C THR A 106 -4.16 18.69 -0.43
N ALA A 107 -4.16 17.41 -0.09
CA ALA A 107 -3.11 16.80 0.73
C ALA A 107 -1.76 16.74 0.00
N ASN A 108 -0.69 17.11 0.72
CA ASN A 108 0.68 16.91 0.27
C ASN A 108 1.26 15.58 0.75
N ARG A 109 0.67 14.98 1.76
CA ARG A 109 1.11 13.71 2.35
C ARG A 109 -0.05 12.73 2.37
N VAL A 110 0.02 11.68 1.53
CA VAL A 110 -1.02 10.67 1.41
C VAL A 110 -0.42 9.29 1.66
N ALA A 111 -0.95 8.58 2.64
CA ALA A 111 -0.58 7.20 2.92
C ALA A 111 -1.53 6.24 2.17
N VAL A 112 -0.98 5.49 1.23
CA VAL A 112 -1.73 4.54 0.40
C VAL A 112 -2.09 3.31 1.24
N PRO A 113 -3.37 2.89 1.26
CA PRO A 113 -3.85 1.75 2.03
C PRO A 113 -3.15 0.43 1.70
N GLY A 114 -3.06 -0.47 2.68
CA GLY A 114 -2.72 -1.86 2.44
C GLY A 114 -3.86 -2.60 1.74
N CYS A 115 -3.53 -3.62 0.95
CA CYS A 115 -4.53 -4.36 0.15
C CYS A 115 -5.61 -5.02 1.02
N TYR A 116 -5.24 -5.75 2.06
CA TYR A 116 -6.20 -6.35 2.98
C TYR A 116 -6.96 -5.31 3.80
N ALA A 117 -6.24 -4.27 4.25
CA ALA A 117 -6.84 -3.19 5.00
C ALA A 117 -7.89 -2.45 4.17
N THR A 118 -7.65 -2.23 2.87
CA THR A 118 -8.66 -1.65 1.97
C THR A 118 -9.96 -2.44 2.01
N GLY A 119 -9.90 -3.77 1.81
CA GLY A 119 -11.08 -4.61 1.83
C GLY A 119 -11.80 -4.59 3.19
N PHE A 120 -11.06 -4.70 4.28
CA PHE A 120 -11.61 -4.67 5.64
C PHE A 120 -12.26 -3.31 5.96
N ILE A 121 -11.53 -2.23 5.72
CA ILE A 121 -11.97 -0.88 6.07
C ILE A 121 -13.21 -0.46 5.27
N THR A 122 -13.28 -0.79 3.99
CA THR A 122 -14.46 -0.47 3.17
C THR A 122 -15.73 -1.18 3.62
N LEU A 123 -15.59 -2.35 4.27
CA LEU A 123 -16.72 -3.09 4.85
C LEU A 123 -17.08 -2.60 6.26
N VAL A 124 -16.07 -2.38 7.11
CA VAL A 124 -16.29 -2.19 8.56
C VAL A 124 -16.46 -0.72 8.93
N ALA A 125 -15.66 0.19 8.34
CA ALA A 125 -15.71 1.60 8.73
C ALA A 125 -17.11 2.22 8.61
N PRO A 126 -17.86 2.03 7.51
CA PRO A 126 -19.21 2.61 7.42
C PRO A 126 -20.20 2.00 8.43
N LEU A 127 -20.04 0.73 8.83
CA LEU A 127 -20.92 0.11 9.82
C LEU A 127 -20.68 0.69 11.22
N VAL A 128 -19.42 0.95 11.56
CA VAL A 128 -19.07 1.59 12.84
C VAL A 128 -19.51 3.06 12.83
N GLU A 129 -19.27 3.78 11.75
CA GLU A 129 -19.65 5.18 11.59
C GLU A 129 -21.17 5.41 11.71
N LEU A 130 -21.96 4.49 11.17
CA LEU A 130 -23.43 4.51 11.25
C LEU A 130 -23.98 3.95 12.56
N GLY A 131 -23.14 3.50 13.48
CA GLY A 131 -23.55 2.88 14.75
C GLY A 131 -24.22 1.51 14.60
N LEU A 132 -24.10 0.87 13.44
CA LEU A 132 -24.62 -0.46 13.18
C LEU A 132 -23.72 -1.58 13.73
N LEU A 133 -22.46 -1.27 13.96
CA LEU A 133 -21.47 -2.14 14.58
C LEU A 133 -20.81 -1.40 15.73
N ALA A 134 -20.81 -1.98 16.93
CA ALA A 134 -20.13 -1.41 18.07
C ALA A 134 -18.60 -1.44 17.87
N ALA A 135 -17.91 -0.38 18.29
CA ALA A 135 -16.44 -0.25 18.12
C ALA A 135 -15.65 -1.31 18.90
N ASP A 136 -16.22 -1.85 19.95
CA ASP A 136 -15.66 -2.92 20.81
C ASP A 136 -16.12 -4.33 20.41
N TYR A 137 -16.89 -4.46 19.31
CA TYR A 137 -17.33 -5.79 18.84
C TYR A 137 -16.12 -6.61 18.36
N PRO A 138 -15.94 -7.85 18.87
CA PRO A 138 -14.81 -8.69 18.47
C PRO A 138 -14.96 -9.15 17.02
N LEU A 139 -14.07 -8.68 16.16
CA LEU A 139 -14.10 -9.00 14.73
C LEU A 139 -13.03 -10.03 14.37
N THR A 140 -13.43 -10.94 13.46
CA THR A 140 -12.47 -11.80 12.76
C THR A 140 -12.49 -11.49 11.27
N CYS A 141 -11.32 -11.56 10.62
CA CYS A 141 -11.18 -11.31 9.19
C CYS A 141 -10.27 -12.36 8.55
N HIS A 142 -10.75 -13.01 7.51
CA HIS A 142 -9.96 -13.88 6.65
C HIS A 142 -9.73 -13.17 5.32
N GLY A 143 -8.45 -13.04 4.92
CA GLY A 143 -8.10 -12.39 3.67
C GLY A 143 -7.37 -13.33 2.73
N LEU A 144 -7.97 -13.67 1.59
CA LEU A 144 -7.30 -14.45 0.54
C LEU A 144 -6.51 -13.52 -0.37
N SER A 145 -5.28 -13.92 -0.71
CA SER A 145 -4.41 -13.15 -1.61
C SER A 145 -3.68 -14.07 -2.57
N GLY A 146 -3.68 -13.70 -3.84
CA GLY A 146 -2.75 -14.29 -4.80
C GLY A 146 -1.29 -14.06 -4.38
N TYR A 147 -0.41 -14.98 -4.69
CA TYR A 147 0.98 -14.95 -4.25
C TYR A 147 1.77 -13.70 -4.72
N SER A 148 1.33 -13.03 -5.77
CA SER A 148 1.96 -11.78 -6.22
C SER A 148 1.90 -10.66 -5.17
N GLY A 149 0.95 -10.74 -4.22
CA GLY A 149 0.84 -9.81 -3.09
C GLY A 149 2.02 -9.90 -2.11
N ALA A 150 2.74 -11.01 -2.08
CA ALA A 150 3.95 -11.17 -1.27
C ALA A 150 5.22 -10.53 -1.88
N GLY A 151 5.08 -9.82 -3.02
CA GLY A 151 6.19 -9.16 -3.69
C GLY A 151 7.17 -10.13 -4.38
N LYS A 152 8.36 -9.62 -4.75
CA LYS A 152 9.34 -10.37 -5.54
C LYS A 152 9.77 -11.70 -4.90
N SER A 153 10.00 -11.71 -3.60
CA SER A 153 10.42 -12.92 -2.88
C SER A 153 9.34 -13.99 -2.86
N GLY A 154 8.09 -13.61 -2.60
CA GLY A 154 6.97 -14.54 -2.66
C GLY A 154 6.74 -15.07 -4.07
N ILE A 155 6.80 -14.20 -5.08
CA ILE A 155 6.68 -14.62 -6.49
C ILE A 155 7.76 -15.63 -6.84
N ALA A 156 9.02 -15.41 -6.42
CA ALA A 156 10.13 -16.33 -6.68
C ALA A 156 9.86 -17.70 -6.05
N GLN A 157 9.42 -17.75 -4.77
CA GLN A 157 9.10 -18.99 -4.08
C GLN A 157 7.99 -19.79 -4.78
N TYR A 158 6.90 -19.14 -5.19
CA TYR A 158 5.80 -19.82 -5.88
C TYR A 158 6.12 -20.24 -7.31
N ARG A 159 7.10 -19.63 -7.95
CA ARG A 159 7.56 -19.97 -9.31
C ARG A 159 8.76 -20.90 -9.36
N ASP A 160 9.33 -21.24 -8.22
CA ASP A 160 10.44 -22.19 -8.12
C ASP A 160 9.94 -23.57 -8.57
N PRO A 161 10.55 -24.21 -9.60
CA PRO A 161 10.18 -25.55 -10.03
C PRO A 161 10.43 -26.62 -8.95
N GLU A 162 11.35 -26.38 -8.03
CA GLU A 162 11.67 -27.27 -6.90
C GLU A 162 10.88 -26.93 -5.62
N ARG A 163 9.85 -26.08 -5.69
CA ARG A 163 9.05 -25.67 -4.54
C ARG A 163 8.36 -26.86 -3.87
N ASP A 164 8.21 -26.79 -2.56
CA ASP A 164 7.43 -27.74 -1.79
C ASP A 164 5.98 -27.81 -2.30
N ILE A 165 5.42 -29.04 -2.34
CA ILE A 165 4.02 -29.30 -2.72
C ILE A 165 3.01 -28.49 -1.89
N ALA A 166 3.36 -28.09 -0.66
CA ALA A 166 2.54 -27.25 0.20
C ALA A 166 2.19 -25.89 -0.44
N PHE A 167 2.98 -25.42 -1.43
CA PHE A 167 2.67 -24.20 -2.17
C PHE A 167 1.45 -24.31 -3.12
N GLU A 168 0.99 -25.53 -3.41
CA GLU A 168 -0.22 -25.76 -4.20
C GLU A 168 -1.51 -25.57 -3.38
N SER A 169 -1.41 -25.59 -2.04
CA SER A 169 -2.55 -25.41 -1.14
C SER A 169 -2.65 -23.99 -0.61
N PRO A 170 -3.84 -23.52 -0.21
CA PRO A 170 -3.97 -22.27 0.53
C PRO A 170 -3.16 -22.31 1.82
N ARG A 171 -2.36 -21.26 2.05
CA ARG A 171 -1.41 -21.20 3.17
C ARG A 171 -1.73 -20.02 4.07
N PRO A 172 -2.33 -20.24 5.27
CA PRO A 172 -2.42 -19.22 6.30
C PRO A 172 -1.00 -18.80 6.73
N TYR A 173 -0.81 -17.50 6.95
CA TYR A 173 0.44 -16.94 7.46
C TYR A 173 0.16 -15.85 8.50
N GLY A 174 1.22 -15.28 9.11
CA GLY A 174 1.03 -14.28 10.16
C GLY A 174 0.29 -14.84 11.39
N LEU A 175 0.54 -16.11 11.73
CA LEU A 175 -0.16 -16.84 12.79
C LEU A 175 0.12 -16.30 14.21
N THR A 176 1.10 -15.39 14.34
CA THR A 176 1.36 -14.63 15.56
C THR A 176 0.33 -13.53 15.81
N LEU A 177 -0.61 -13.32 14.89
CA LEU A 177 -1.63 -12.27 14.91
C LEU A 177 -1.03 -10.85 14.97
N ASP A 178 0.16 -10.68 14.43
CA ASP A 178 0.90 -9.42 14.35
C ASP A 178 1.15 -9.05 12.87
N HIS A 179 0.07 -8.74 12.16
CA HIS A 179 0.17 -8.33 10.77
C HIS A 179 0.25 -6.80 10.66
N LYS A 180 1.14 -6.31 9.80
CA LYS A 180 1.42 -4.87 9.59
C LYS A 180 0.20 -4.04 9.15
N HIS A 181 -0.91 -4.65 8.73
CA HIS A 181 -2.16 -3.94 8.41
C HIS A 181 -3.11 -3.78 9.61
N LEU A 182 -2.86 -4.44 10.74
CA LEU A 182 -3.74 -4.34 11.91
C LEU A 182 -3.87 -2.92 12.46
N PRO A 183 -2.77 -2.14 12.59
CA PRO A 183 -2.88 -0.77 13.10
C PRO A 183 -3.77 0.14 12.22
N GLU A 184 -3.68 0.01 10.89
CA GLU A 184 -4.54 0.80 10.00
C GLU A 184 -6.00 0.32 10.02
N MET A 185 -6.26 -0.99 10.09
CA MET A 185 -7.60 -1.56 10.24
C MET A 185 -8.28 -1.05 11.50
N GLN A 186 -7.58 -1.10 12.63
CA GLN A 186 -8.09 -0.63 13.91
C GLN A 186 -8.36 0.87 13.90
N LYS A 187 -7.33 1.66 13.59
CA LYS A 187 -7.39 3.13 13.68
C LYS A 187 -8.41 3.75 12.73
N ILE A 188 -8.42 3.31 11.47
CA ILE A 188 -9.27 3.92 10.45
C ILE A 188 -10.75 3.54 10.64
N CYS A 189 -11.04 2.34 11.13
CA CYS A 189 -12.41 1.94 11.47
C CYS A 189 -12.87 2.45 12.85
N GLY A 190 -11.97 3.02 13.67
CA GLY A 190 -12.32 3.46 15.02
C GLY A 190 -12.60 2.32 15.99
N LEU A 191 -12.00 1.15 15.78
CA LEU A 191 -12.19 -0.03 16.64
C LEU A 191 -11.40 0.10 17.95
N ALA A 192 -11.99 -0.37 19.06
CA ALA A 192 -11.31 -0.42 20.36
C ALA A 192 -10.12 -1.39 20.34
N GLU A 193 -10.30 -2.56 19.68
CA GLU A 193 -9.28 -3.58 19.54
C GLU A 193 -9.05 -3.95 18.06
N PRO A 194 -7.83 -4.38 17.68
CA PRO A 194 -7.59 -4.85 16.32
C PRO A 194 -8.38 -6.14 16.04
N PRO A 195 -8.83 -6.38 14.80
CA PRO A 195 -9.48 -7.64 14.45
C PRO A 195 -8.51 -8.82 14.52
N VAL A 196 -9.02 -10.02 14.80
CA VAL A 196 -8.28 -11.26 14.58
C VAL A 196 -8.16 -11.47 13.08
N PHE A 197 -6.97 -11.22 12.52
CA PHE A 197 -6.75 -11.26 11.08
C PHE A 197 -5.95 -12.50 10.68
N CYS A 198 -6.53 -13.30 9.78
CA CYS A 198 -5.93 -14.50 9.22
C CYS A 198 -5.70 -14.32 7.70
N PRO A 199 -4.53 -13.86 7.27
CA PRO A 199 -4.19 -13.77 5.86
C PRO A 199 -3.86 -15.17 5.29
N ILE A 200 -4.33 -15.43 4.06
CA ILE A 200 -4.17 -16.71 3.38
C ILE A 200 -3.61 -16.46 1.98
N ALA A 201 -2.40 -16.95 1.71
CA ALA A 201 -1.83 -16.94 0.37
C ALA A 201 -2.30 -18.17 -0.41
N VAL A 202 -2.65 -17.96 -1.69
CA VAL A 202 -3.08 -19.03 -2.59
C VAL A 202 -2.13 -19.14 -3.79
N SER A 203 -2.14 -20.29 -4.46
CA SER A 203 -1.29 -20.60 -5.63
C SER A 203 -1.65 -19.81 -6.89
N TYR A 204 -2.70 -19.00 -6.88
CA TYR A 204 -3.03 -18.11 -7.98
C TYR A 204 -2.11 -16.88 -7.98
N THR A 205 -1.77 -16.38 -9.19
CA THR A 205 -0.97 -15.16 -9.30
C THR A 205 -1.65 -13.97 -8.62
N HIS A 206 -2.96 -13.81 -8.87
CA HIS A 206 -3.82 -12.79 -8.27
C HIS A 206 -5.27 -13.27 -8.26
N LEU A 207 -6.07 -12.71 -7.36
CA LEU A 207 -7.51 -12.93 -7.31
C LEU A 207 -8.25 -11.87 -8.15
N THR A 208 -9.32 -12.28 -8.81
CA THR A 208 -10.24 -11.40 -9.54
C THR A 208 -11.67 -11.60 -9.02
N LEU A 209 -12.56 -10.64 -9.27
CA LEU A 209 -13.97 -10.76 -8.87
C LEU A 209 -14.63 -12.06 -9.33
N PRO A 210 -14.47 -12.54 -10.57
CA PRO A 210 -15.02 -13.84 -10.97
C PRO A 210 -14.47 -15.01 -10.15
N THR A 211 -13.19 -14.96 -9.75
CA THR A 211 -12.58 -15.99 -8.89
C THR A 211 -13.20 -15.99 -7.49
N ILE A 212 -13.55 -14.83 -6.96
CA ILE A 212 -14.20 -14.68 -5.64
C ILE A 212 -15.63 -15.24 -5.67
N LEU A 213 -16.32 -15.12 -6.80
CA LEU A 213 -17.70 -15.63 -6.96
C LEU A 213 -17.77 -17.15 -7.18
N LEU A 214 -16.65 -17.79 -7.49
CA LEU A 214 -16.55 -19.23 -7.72
C LEU A 214 -16.14 -20.03 -6.48
N VAL A 215 -15.83 -19.36 -5.38
CA VAL A 215 -15.49 -19.91 -4.08
C VAL A 215 -16.60 -19.62 -3.11
#